data_5c628172d35375e2ed0b63224a125582
#
_entry.id   5c628172d35375e2ed0b63224a125582
#
_cell.length_a   1.000
_cell.length_b   1.000
_cell.length_c   1.000
_cell.angle_alpha   90.00
_cell.angle_beta   90.00
_cell.angle_gamma   90.00
#
_symmetry.space_group_name_H-M   'P 1'
#
loop_
_entity.id
_entity.type
_entity.pdbx_description
1 polymer ?
#
loop_
_entity_poly.entity_id
_entity_poly.type
_entity_poly.pdbx_seq_one_letter_code
_entity_poly.pdbx_strand_id
1 'polypeptide(L)'
;MSDRDRRAFPRAAAAWPATVETSEGRVVSGEVVNLSLSGMKVRSECEAAVGSIVTVRVTLPGAAGRMEMVGTVVRRDGESIGVAFLKMSDSPAGKITSFVSRGDSRRRFPRVLVSLPVRVEGGSEGTALGHTVDLSASGGRVTTDTPLVEGDVVVLELPERSGLDRLRLPALVWESYGDGAVLVFANVGPKEFTRLQEYLASCQPRGSRPSSV
;
A
#
# COMPACT_ATOMS: atom_id res chain seq x y z
N MET A 1 -16.21 -3.82 -19.60
CA MET A 1 -15.77 -3.47 -18.23
C MET A 1 -14.27 -3.28 -18.26
N SER A 2 -13.81 -2.05 -18.04
CA SER A 2 -12.41 -1.65 -18.22
C SER A 2 -11.54 -2.23 -17.09
N ASP A 3 -10.34 -2.71 -17.45
CA ASP A 3 -9.29 -3.25 -16.56
C ASP A 3 -8.83 -2.28 -15.44
N ARG A 4 -9.37 -1.06 -15.42
CA ARG A 4 -9.09 -0.03 -14.42
C ARG A 4 -9.72 -0.30 -13.04
N ASP A 5 -10.72 -1.18 -12.94
CA ASP A 5 -11.53 -1.37 -11.73
C ASP A 5 -11.01 -2.44 -10.76
N ARG A 6 -9.91 -3.12 -11.09
CA ARG A 6 -9.35 -4.22 -10.27
C ARG A 6 -8.15 -3.86 -9.41
N ARG A 7 -7.75 -2.58 -9.35
CA ARG A 7 -6.50 -2.18 -8.70
C ARG A 7 -6.73 -1.71 -7.28
N ALA A 8 -6.07 -2.35 -6.33
CA ALA A 8 -6.17 -2.02 -4.90
C ALA A 8 -5.55 -0.67 -4.51
N PHE A 9 -4.56 -0.17 -5.27
CA PHE A 9 -3.84 1.07 -4.92
C PHE A 9 -3.77 2.07 -6.06
N PRO A 10 -3.86 3.38 -5.76
CA PRO A 10 -3.61 4.43 -6.72
C PRO A 10 -2.16 4.35 -7.23
N ARG A 11 -1.95 4.75 -8.47
CA ARG A 11 -0.63 4.83 -9.09
C ARG A 11 -0.35 6.26 -9.49
N ALA A 12 0.81 6.76 -9.08
CA ALA A 12 1.33 8.00 -9.62
C ALA A 12 2.07 7.71 -10.93
N ALA A 13 1.84 8.51 -11.94
CA ALA A 13 2.69 8.52 -13.12
C ALA A 13 4.07 9.04 -12.70
N ALA A 14 5.10 8.35 -13.15
CA ALA A 14 6.48 8.68 -12.84
C ALA A 14 7.31 8.57 -14.12
N ALA A 15 8.36 9.35 -14.21
CA ALA A 15 9.38 9.26 -15.24
C ALA A 15 10.74 9.40 -14.55
N TRP A 16 11.10 8.36 -13.74
CA TRP A 16 12.30 8.44 -12.92
C TRP A 16 13.31 7.40 -13.34
N PRO A 17 14.60 7.78 -13.44
CA PRO A 17 15.66 6.83 -13.72
C PRO A 17 15.69 5.69 -12.69
N ALA A 18 15.81 4.48 -13.19
CA ALA A 18 15.91 3.29 -12.38
C ALA A 18 16.95 2.34 -12.95
N THR A 19 17.43 1.43 -12.10
CA THR A 19 18.17 0.24 -12.52
C THR A 19 17.47 -0.99 -12.00
N VAL A 20 17.40 -2.03 -12.81
CA VAL A 20 16.87 -3.34 -12.46
C VAL A 20 18.02 -4.33 -12.42
N GLU A 21 18.26 -4.93 -11.27
CA GLU A 21 19.24 -5.99 -11.08
C GLU A 21 18.49 -7.33 -10.92
N THR A 22 18.86 -8.29 -11.75
CA THR A 22 18.31 -9.66 -11.67
C THR A 22 19.02 -10.48 -10.61
N SER A 23 18.43 -11.61 -10.21
CA SER A 23 19.08 -12.57 -9.30
C SER A 23 20.41 -13.13 -9.81
N GLU A 24 20.67 -13.02 -11.11
CA GLU A 24 21.92 -13.43 -11.76
C GLU A 24 22.98 -12.31 -11.75
N GLY A 25 22.66 -11.16 -11.14
CA GLY A 25 23.57 -10.01 -11.06
C GLY A 25 23.61 -9.14 -12.32
N ARG A 26 22.77 -9.40 -13.31
CA ARG A 26 22.66 -8.53 -14.50
C ARG A 26 21.94 -7.23 -14.12
N VAL A 27 22.57 -6.10 -14.36
CA VAL A 27 22.04 -4.77 -14.11
C VAL A 27 21.66 -4.11 -15.44
N VAL A 28 20.40 -3.68 -15.55
CA VAL A 28 19.85 -3.03 -16.75
C VAL A 28 19.25 -1.69 -16.36
N SER A 29 19.53 -0.66 -17.14
CA SER A 29 18.89 0.66 -16.97
C SER A 29 17.43 0.62 -17.34
N GLY A 30 16.64 1.49 -16.73
CA GLY A 30 15.23 1.62 -16.99
C GLY A 30 14.64 2.92 -16.46
N GLU A 31 13.34 3.03 -16.61
CA GLU A 31 12.56 4.18 -16.16
C GLU A 31 11.30 3.70 -15.46
N VAL A 32 11.04 4.23 -14.28
CA VAL A 32 9.75 3.99 -13.60
C VAL A 32 8.64 4.71 -14.35
N VAL A 33 7.69 3.97 -14.86
CA VAL A 33 6.51 4.50 -15.58
C VAL A 33 5.38 4.86 -14.63
N ASN A 34 5.21 4.04 -13.61
CA ASN A 34 4.28 4.33 -12.51
C ASN A 34 4.70 3.59 -11.24
N LEU A 35 4.29 4.14 -10.11
CA LEU A 35 4.61 3.65 -8.78
C LEU A 35 3.35 3.62 -7.92
N SER A 36 3.24 2.59 -7.07
CA SER A 36 2.24 2.45 -6.02
C SER A 36 2.89 1.82 -4.78
N LEU A 37 2.15 1.75 -3.67
CA LEU A 37 2.65 1.11 -2.45
C LEU A 37 2.91 -0.40 -2.59
N SER A 38 2.25 -1.08 -3.52
CA SER A 38 2.40 -2.53 -3.71
C SER A 38 3.35 -2.91 -4.84
N GLY A 39 3.82 -1.95 -5.64
CA GLY A 39 4.67 -2.26 -6.78
C GLY A 39 4.82 -1.11 -7.76
N MET A 40 5.57 -1.37 -8.81
CA MET A 40 5.85 -0.40 -9.86
C MET A 40 5.80 -1.03 -11.25
N LYS A 41 5.65 -0.18 -12.26
CA LYS A 41 5.93 -0.53 -13.66
C LYS A 41 7.23 0.15 -14.06
N VAL A 42 8.17 -0.63 -14.55
CA VAL A 42 9.46 -0.14 -15.04
C VAL A 42 9.54 -0.45 -16.53
N ARG A 43 9.84 0.56 -17.34
CA ARG A 43 10.27 0.37 -18.74
C ARG A 43 11.76 0.03 -18.71
N SER A 44 12.12 -1.12 -19.20
CA SER A 44 13.51 -1.61 -19.21
C SER A 44 13.62 -2.79 -20.18
N GLU A 45 14.77 -2.92 -20.82
CA GLU A 45 15.14 -4.11 -21.61
C GLU A 45 15.49 -5.33 -20.75
N CYS A 46 15.14 -5.28 -19.46
CA CYS A 46 15.37 -6.39 -18.54
C CYS A 46 14.58 -7.63 -18.97
N GLU A 47 15.29 -8.73 -19.21
CA GLU A 47 14.72 -10.01 -19.66
C GLU A 47 14.23 -10.92 -18.52
N ALA A 48 14.15 -10.41 -17.29
CA ALA A 48 13.69 -11.18 -16.14
C ALA A 48 12.30 -11.80 -16.42
N ALA A 49 12.19 -13.09 -16.20
CA ALA A 49 10.95 -13.84 -16.39
C ALA A 49 9.92 -13.46 -15.31
N VAL A 50 8.62 -13.66 -15.60
CA VAL A 50 7.57 -13.58 -14.58
C VAL A 50 7.86 -14.62 -13.49
N GLY A 51 7.79 -14.19 -12.22
CA GLY A 51 8.16 -14.98 -11.05
C GLY A 51 9.61 -14.73 -10.57
N SER A 52 10.47 -14.13 -11.39
CA SER A 52 11.87 -13.82 -10.97
C SER A 52 11.90 -12.72 -9.92
N ILE A 53 12.86 -12.84 -9.01
CA ILE A 53 13.19 -11.79 -8.04
C ILE A 53 14.11 -10.78 -8.70
N VAL A 54 13.83 -9.51 -8.50
CA VAL A 54 14.65 -8.40 -8.98
C VAL A 54 14.84 -7.36 -7.89
N THR A 55 15.97 -6.67 -7.91
CA THR A 55 16.21 -5.48 -7.10
C THR A 55 16.08 -4.26 -8.01
N VAL A 56 15.18 -3.35 -7.65
CA VAL A 56 15.00 -2.10 -8.40
C VAL A 56 15.54 -0.95 -7.56
N ARG A 57 16.48 -0.20 -8.13
CA ARG A 57 17.01 1.05 -7.53
C ARG A 57 16.47 2.23 -8.32
N VAL A 58 15.82 3.14 -7.64
CA VAL A 58 15.20 4.33 -8.24
C VAL A 58 15.84 5.58 -7.68
N THR A 59 16.14 6.53 -8.55
CA THR A 59 16.54 7.88 -8.14
C THR A 59 15.31 8.78 -8.13
N LEU A 60 14.93 9.23 -6.94
CA LEU A 60 13.78 10.10 -6.74
C LEU A 60 14.15 11.56 -6.99
N PRO A 61 13.24 12.39 -7.53
CA PRO A 61 13.49 13.79 -7.73
C PRO A 61 13.64 14.56 -6.40
N GLY A 62 14.49 15.57 -6.39
CA GLY A 62 14.74 16.42 -5.22
C GLY A 62 15.58 15.74 -4.13
N ALA A 63 15.40 16.17 -2.89
CA ALA A 63 16.16 15.66 -1.74
C ALA A 63 15.81 14.23 -1.29
N ALA A 64 14.87 13.58 -1.96
CA ALA A 64 14.39 12.24 -1.58
C ALA A 64 15.42 11.11 -1.81
N GLY A 65 16.46 11.36 -2.62
CA GLY A 65 17.61 10.44 -2.77
C GLY A 65 17.30 9.16 -3.54
N ARG A 66 18.09 8.12 -3.27
CA ARG A 66 17.92 6.78 -3.86
C ARG A 66 17.02 5.91 -3.00
N MET A 67 16.30 5.01 -3.68
CA MET A 67 15.44 4.03 -3.07
C MET A 67 15.73 2.66 -3.67
N GLU A 68 15.86 1.64 -2.83
CA GLU A 68 16.08 0.27 -3.25
C GLU A 68 14.91 -0.61 -2.80
N MET A 69 14.41 -1.42 -3.70
CA MET A 69 13.27 -2.31 -3.46
C MET A 69 13.54 -3.67 -4.07
N VAL A 70 13.28 -4.71 -3.28
CA VAL A 70 13.26 -6.09 -3.78
C VAL A 70 11.83 -6.46 -4.11
N GLY A 71 11.62 -7.05 -5.26
CA GLY A 71 10.29 -7.44 -5.71
C GLY A 71 10.30 -8.63 -6.66
N THR A 72 9.10 -9.13 -6.93
CA THR A 72 8.88 -10.19 -7.91
C THR A 72 8.31 -9.59 -9.19
N VAL A 73 8.81 -10.02 -10.34
CA VAL A 73 8.23 -9.70 -11.65
C VAL A 73 6.89 -10.42 -11.75
N VAL A 74 5.79 -9.67 -11.75
CA VAL A 74 4.43 -10.23 -11.82
C VAL A 74 3.80 -10.10 -13.19
N ARG A 75 4.39 -9.32 -14.06
CA ARG A 75 3.90 -9.09 -15.43
C ARG A 75 5.03 -8.61 -16.32
N ARG A 76 4.97 -9.04 -17.58
CA ARG A 76 5.80 -8.50 -18.66
C ARG A 76 4.89 -7.96 -19.76
N ASP A 77 5.21 -6.80 -20.32
CA ASP A 77 4.38 -6.10 -21.32
C ASP A 77 5.31 -5.32 -22.27
N GLY A 78 5.76 -5.99 -23.32
CA GLY A 78 6.79 -5.47 -24.20
C GLY A 78 8.07 -5.14 -23.48
N GLU A 79 8.54 -3.90 -23.59
CA GLU A 79 9.74 -3.37 -22.93
C GLU A 79 9.49 -2.99 -21.45
N SER A 80 8.39 -3.41 -20.87
CA SER A 80 8.08 -3.05 -19.49
C SER A 80 7.85 -4.27 -18.63
N ILE A 81 8.30 -4.21 -17.37
CA ILE A 81 8.01 -5.19 -16.34
C ILE A 81 7.17 -4.56 -15.23
N GLY A 82 6.22 -5.32 -14.72
CA GLY A 82 5.50 -5.00 -13.48
C GLY A 82 6.16 -5.74 -12.32
N VAL A 83 6.59 -5.00 -11.30
CA VAL A 83 7.26 -5.54 -10.13
C VAL A 83 6.36 -5.36 -8.91
N ALA A 84 6.02 -6.44 -8.23
CA ALA A 84 5.36 -6.41 -6.92
C ALA A 84 6.42 -6.41 -5.81
N PHE A 85 6.32 -5.51 -4.85
CA PHE A 85 7.31 -5.39 -3.78
C PHE A 85 7.22 -6.54 -2.80
N LEU A 86 8.36 -7.15 -2.46
CA LEU A 86 8.54 -8.16 -1.42
C LEU A 86 9.13 -7.52 -0.15
N LYS A 87 10.11 -6.64 -0.33
CA LYS A 87 10.81 -5.95 0.73
C LYS A 87 11.21 -4.56 0.24
N MET A 88 11.02 -3.57 1.09
CA MET A 88 11.55 -2.24 0.90
C MET A 88 12.64 -2.01 1.96
N SER A 89 13.81 -1.53 1.53
CA SER A 89 14.87 -1.14 2.47
C SER A 89 14.52 0.20 3.12
N ASP A 90 15.07 0.43 4.28
CA ASP A 90 14.87 1.58 5.20
C ASP A 90 14.18 2.83 4.63
N SER A 91 12.99 3.12 5.15
CA SER A 91 12.17 4.31 4.91
C SER A 91 11.81 4.72 3.44
N PRO A 92 11.71 3.79 2.45
CA PRO A 92 11.21 4.18 1.13
C PRO A 92 9.71 4.40 1.10
N ALA A 93 8.97 3.75 1.99
CA ALA A 93 7.51 3.90 2.03
C ALA A 93 7.12 5.36 2.23
N GLY A 94 7.82 6.11 3.11
CA GLY A 94 7.68 7.54 3.32
C GLY A 94 7.82 8.35 2.05
N LYS A 95 8.82 8.01 1.29
CA LYS A 95 9.12 8.68 0.04
C LYS A 95 8.09 8.36 -1.05
N ILE A 96 7.66 7.10 -1.16
CA ILE A 96 6.67 6.66 -2.17
C ILE A 96 5.33 7.34 -1.96
N THR A 97 4.81 7.40 -0.75
CA THR A 97 3.48 7.98 -0.53
C THR A 97 3.48 9.50 -0.69
N SER A 98 4.53 10.19 -0.31
CA SER A 98 4.60 11.63 -0.57
C SER A 98 4.47 11.93 -2.08
N PHE A 99 4.97 11.06 -2.96
CA PHE A 99 4.80 11.18 -4.40
C PHE A 99 3.43 10.72 -4.89
N VAL A 100 2.93 9.59 -4.41
CA VAL A 100 1.59 9.08 -4.76
C VAL A 100 0.51 10.06 -4.29
N SER A 101 0.66 10.66 -3.11
CA SER A 101 -0.30 11.64 -2.57
C SER A 101 -0.25 12.99 -3.27
N ARG A 102 0.90 13.43 -3.78
CA ARG A 102 1.02 14.68 -4.56
C ARG A 102 0.44 14.56 -5.97
N GLY A 103 0.45 13.35 -6.55
CA GLY A 103 -0.08 13.11 -7.90
C GLY A 103 -1.60 12.95 -7.98
N ASP A 104 -2.29 12.79 -6.84
CA ASP A 104 -3.74 12.58 -6.83
C ASP A 104 -4.41 13.46 -5.77
N SER A 105 -4.78 14.68 -6.16
CA SER A 105 -5.53 15.61 -5.31
C SER A 105 -6.97 15.17 -5.03
N ARG A 106 -7.43 14.03 -5.58
CA ARG A 106 -8.72 13.41 -5.33
C ARG A 106 -8.50 12.08 -4.63
N ARG A 107 -8.82 12.01 -3.33
CA ARG A 107 -8.84 10.77 -2.56
C ARG A 107 -9.70 9.74 -3.28
N ARG A 108 -9.09 8.69 -3.81
CA ARG A 108 -9.78 7.66 -4.59
C ARG A 108 -10.74 6.83 -3.75
N PHE A 109 -10.49 6.74 -2.44
CA PHE A 109 -11.33 6.00 -1.50
C PHE A 109 -11.81 6.91 -0.38
N PRO A 110 -13.14 7.01 -0.19
CA PRO A 110 -13.71 7.76 0.92
C PRO A 110 -13.27 7.13 2.25
N ARG A 111 -13.05 7.96 3.25
CA ARG A 111 -12.79 7.54 4.62
C ARG A 111 -14.10 7.48 5.41
N VAL A 112 -14.26 6.39 6.13
CA VAL A 112 -15.36 6.22 7.09
C VAL A 112 -14.79 6.55 8.46
N LEU A 113 -15.37 7.55 9.13
CA LEU A 113 -15.09 7.83 10.53
C LEU A 113 -15.77 6.74 11.36
N VAL A 114 -14.98 5.89 11.98
CA VAL A 114 -15.48 4.75 12.75
C VAL A 114 -14.49 4.38 13.84
N SER A 115 -14.97 4.26 15.06
CA SER A 115 -14.18 3.76 16.20
C SER A 115 -14.52 2.29 16.41
N LEU A 116 -13.58 1.41 16.06
CA LEU A 116 -13.69 -0.02 16.24
C LEU A 116 -12.51 -0.49 17.09
N PRO A 117 -12.71 -1.39 18.06
CA PRO A 117 -11.61 -2.00 18.76
C PRO A 117 -10.76 -2.80 17.75
N VAL A 118 -9.46 -2.61 17.79
CA VAL A 118 -8.53 -3.27 16.89
C VAL A 118 -7.36 -3.88 17.62
N ARG A 119 -6.76 -4.88 17.00
CA ARG A 119 -5.49 -5.45 17.37
C ARG A 119 -4.50 -5.23 16.24
N VAL A 120 -3.32 -4.73 16.58
CA VAL A 120 -2.22 -4.56 15.66
C VAL A 120 -1.12 -5.53 16.07
N GLU A 121 -0.77 -6.46 15.21
CA GLU A 121 0.22 -7.50 15.47
C GLU A 121 1.45 -7.31 14.59
N GLY A 122 2.62 -7.56 15.15
CA GLY A 122 3.91 -7.46 14.47
C GLY A 122 4.61 -6.14 14.75
N GLY A 123 5.65 -5.86 13.95
CA GLY A 123 6.54 -4.73 14.20
C GLY A 123 7.49 -4.96 15.38
N SER A 124 8.19 -3.91 15.78
CA SER A 124 9.24 -3.95 16.80
C SER A 124 8.69 -4.20 18.21
N GLU A 125 7.47 -3.75 18.48
CA GLU A 125 6.85 -3.77 19.82
C GLU A 125 5.87 -4.94 20.02
N GLY A 126 5.66 -5.77 19.01
CA GLY A 126 4.84 -6.98 19.11
C GLY A 126 3.36 -6.74 18.88
N THR A 127 2.53 -6.74 19.92
CA THR A 127 1.08 -6.58 19.81
C THR A 127 0.62 -5.33 20.55
N ALA A 128 -0.12 -4.47 19.86
CA ALA A 128 -0.80 -3.31 20.42
C ALA A 128 -2.32 -3.46 20.30
N LEU A 129 -3.06 -2.99 21.29
CA LEU A 129 -4.51 -2.89 21.30
C LEU A 129 -4.93 -1.43 21.13
N GLY A 130 -6.05 -1.19 20.48
CA GLY A 130 -6.49 0.18 20.27
C GLY A 130 -7.82 0.29 19.54
N HIS A 131 -8.03 1.44 18.92
CA HIS A 131 -9.25 1.73 18.18
C HIS A 131 -8.93 2.41 16.84
N THR A 132 -9.76 2.17 15.85
CA THR A 132 -9.71 2.98 14.62
C THR A 132 -10.23 4.39 14.90
N VAL A 133 -9.66 5.37 14.23
CA VAL A 133 -10.17 6.75 14.13
C VAL A 133 -10.92 6.93 12.81
N ASP A 134 -10.33 6.42 11.75
CA ASP A 134 -10.96 6.31 10.44
C ASP A 134 -10.40 5.12 9.65
N LEU A 135 -11.17 4.65 8.68
CA LEU A 135 -10.80 3.59 7.75
C LEU A 135 -11.15 3.96 6.31
N SER A 136 -10.35 3.51 5.37
CA SER A 136 -10.62 3.53 3.94
C SER A 136 -10.12 2.25 3.28
N ALA A 137 -10.39 2.05 2.01
CA ALA A 137 -9.87 0.87 1.28
C ALA A 137 -8.34 0.88 1.07
N SER A 138 -7.64 1.96 1.38
CA SER A 138 -6.17 2.06 1.26
C SER A 138 -5.44 2.14 2.60
N GLY A 139 -6.14 2.24 3.72
CA GLY A 139 -5.53 2.39 5.04
C GLY A 139 -6.45 3.03 6.06
N GLY A 140 -5.92 3.33 7.24
CA GLY A 140 -6.68 3.95 8.31
C GLY A 140 -5.80 4.66 9.32
N ARG A 141 -6.44 5.39 10.23
CA ARG A 141 -5.80 5.91 11.43
C ARG A 141 -6.25 5.10 12.62
N VAL A 142 -5.32 4.81 13.50
CA VAL A 142 -5.57 4.08 14.76
C VAL A 142 -4.97 4.84 15.93
N THR A 143 -5.54 4.65 17.11
CA THR A 143 -4.90 4.93 18.39
C THR A 143 -4.61 3.60 19.06
N THR A 144 -3.47 3.47 19.74
CA THR A 144 -3.02 2.22 20.35
C THR A 144 -2.45 2.47 21.75
N ASP A 145 -2.56 1.47 22.61
CA ASP A 145 -2.02 1.48 23.98
C ASP A 145 -0.48 1.40 24.01
N THR A 146 0.09 0.89 22.93
CA THR A 146 1.55 0.82 22.72
C THR A 146 1.88 1.57 21.44
N PRO A 147 2.85 2.49 21.45
CA PRO A 147 3.24 3.22 20.25
C PRO A 147 3.67 2.28 19.12
N LEU A 148 3.22 2.56 17.91
CA LEU A 148 3.68 1.85 16.72
C LEU A 148 4.89 2.57 16.12
N VAL A 149 5.88 1.82 15.67
CA VAL A 149 7.10 2.39 15.09
C VAL A 149 6.92 2.62 13.59
N GLU A 150 7.24 3.84 13.14
CA GLU A 150 7.18 4.20 11.72
C GLU A 150 8.11 3.31 10.89
N GLY A 151 7.58 2.77 9.78
CA GLY A 151 8.29 1.83 8.90
C GLY A 151 8.03 0.36 9.23
N ASP A 152 7.45 0.05 10.39
CA ASP A 152 7.10 -1.33 10.73
C ASP A 152 6.01 -1.90 9.83
N VAL A 153 6.14 -3.18 9.52
CA VAL A 153 5.09 -3.97 8.85
C VAL A 153 4.30 -4.70 9.93
N VAL A 154 3.01 -4.43 9.95
CA VAL A 154 2.08 -4.94 10.96
C VAL A 154 0.86 -5.57 10.29
N VAL A 155 0.06 -6.30 11.06
CA VAL A 155 -1.24 -6.81 10.66
C VAL A 155 -2.31 -6.14 11.51
N LEU A 156 -3.16 -5.33 10.88
CA LEU A 156 -4.35 -4.77 11.52
C LEU A 156 -5.45 -5.82 11.51
N GLU A 157 -5.94 -6.21 12.69
CA GLU A 157 -7.10 -7.07 12.84
C GLU A 157 -8.32 -6.24 13.21
N LEU A 158 -9.33 -6.26 12.32
CA LEU A 158 -10.65 -5.66 12.53
C LEU A 158 -11.61 -6.72 13.10
N PRO A 159 -12.51 -6.34 14.03
CA PRO A 159 -13.44 -7.28 14.66
C PRO A 159 -14.49 -7.81 13.69
N GLU A 160 -15.14 -8.90 14.06
CA GLU A 160 -16.34 -9.36 13.38
C GLU A 160 -17.44 -8.28 13.40
N ARG A 161 -18.13 -8.12 12.27
CA ARG A 161 -19.17 -7.10 12.15
C ARG A 161 -20.23 -7.47 11.13
N SER A 162 -21.50 -7.32 11.50
CA SER A 162 -22.65 -7.48 10.58
C SER A 162 -22.64 -8.79 9.78
N GLY A 163 -22.20 -9.90 10.39
CA GLY A 163 -22.08 -11.21 9.73
C GLY A 163 -20.82 -11.36 8.87
N LEU A 164 -19.93 -10.40 8.89
CA LEU A 164 -18.61 -10.49 8.27
C LEU A 164 -17.60 -10.95 9.33
N ASP A 165 -16.82 -11.96 8.97
CA ASP A 165 -15.72 -12.46 9.81
C ASP A 165 -14.66 -11.39 10.06
N ARG A 166 -13.82 -11.64 11.06
CA ARG A 166 -12.62 -10.86 11.32
C ARG A 166 -11.83 -10.62 10.04
N LEU A 167 -11.36 -9.41 9.86
CA LEU A 167 -10.57 -9.04 8.71
C LEU A 167 -9.14 -8.70 9.15
N ARG A 168 -8.18 -9.41 8.61
CA ARG A 168 -6.75 -9.20 8.87
C ARG A 168 -6.12 -8.55 7.65
N LEU A 169 -5.55 -7.37 7.86
CA LEU A 169 -5.02 -6.52 6.79
C LEU A 169 -3.55 -6.24 7.05
N PRO A 170 -2.65 -6.75 6.23
CA PRO A 170 -1.26 -6.34 6.27
C PRO A 170 -1.15 -4.84 6.01
N ALA A 171 -0.38 -4.15 6.82
CA ALA A 171 -0.22 -2.70 6.75
C ALA A 171 1.21 -2.28 7.07
N LEU A 172 1.59 -1.14 6.54
CA LEU A 172 2.79 -0.42 6.92
C LEU A 172 2.39 0.69 7.90
N VAL A 173 3.11 0.84 8.99
CA VAL A 173 3.04 2.02 9.85
C VAL A 173 3.66 3.18 9.10
N TRP A 174 2.80 4.05 8.61
CA TRP A 174 3.17 5.16 7.74
C TRP A 174 3.72 6.37 8.49
N GLU A 175 3.07 6.71 9.55
CA GLU A 175 3.34 7.85 10.41
C GLU A 175 2.92 7.47 11.82
N SER A 176 3.71 7.83 12.81
CA SER A 176 3.42 7.61 14.21
C SER A 176 3.40 8.96 14.94
N TYR A 177 2.41 9.20 15.79
CA TYR A 177 2.23 10.44 16.52
C TYR A 177 1.58 10.17 17.88
N GLY A 178 2.29 10.46 18.97
CA GLY A 178 1.75 10.24 20.33
C GLY A 178 1.26 8.81 20.55
N ASP A 179 -0.04 8.67 20.77
CA ASP A 179 -0.76 7.38 20.91
C ASP A 179 -1.39 6.88 19.61
N GLY A 180 -1.15 7.55 18.49
CA GLY A 180 -1.76 7.26 17.20
C GLY A 180 -0.79 6.90 16.10
N ALA A 181 -1.33 6.27 15.06
CA ALA A 181 -0.60 5.97 13.84
C ALA A 181 -1.49 6.02 12.60
N VAL A 182 -0.87 6.32 11.47
CA VAL A 182 -1.44 6.13 10.14
C VAL A 182 -0.94 4.79 9.60
N LEU A 183 -1.87 3.93 9.24
CA LEU A 183 -1.60 2.65 8.62
C LEU A 183 -1.95 2.71 7.14
N VAL A 184 -1.09 2.18 6.30
CA VAL A 184 -1.34 2.03 4.87
C VAL A 184 -1.38 0.54 4.54
N PHE A 185 -2.52 0.06 4.02
CA PHE A 185 -2.68 -1.35 3.71
C PHE A 185 -1.78 -1.76 2.55
N ALA A 186 -1.06 -2.85 2.74
CA ALA A 186 -0.11 -3.42 1.79
C ALA A 186 -0.50 -4.87 1.46
N ASN A 187 -0.23 -5.31 0.23
CA ASN A 187 -0.46 -6.69 -0.22
C ASN A 187 -1.89 -7.22 0.01
N VAL A 188 -2.89 -6.34 -0.05
CA VAL A 188 -4.30 -6.74 0.03
C VAL A 188 -4.69 -7.38 -1.31
N GLY A 189 -4.96 -8.67 -1.28
CA GLY A 189 -5.40 -9.42 -2.45
C GLY A 189 -6.81 -9.02 -2.93
N PRO A 190 -7.23 -9.41 -4.14
CA PRO A 190 -8.56 -9.05 -4.65
C PRO A 190 -9.73 -9.50 -3.77
N LYS A 191 -9.61 -10.68 -3.15
CA LYS A 191 -10.63 -11.21 -2.22
C LYS A 191 -10.71 -10.40 -0.93
N GLU A 192 -9.56 -10.14 -0.33
CA GLU A 192 -9.45 -9.32 0.89
C GLU A 192 -9.92 -7.89 0.63
N PHE A 193 -9.63 -7.34 -0.56
CA PHE A 193 -10.08 -6.01 -0.96
C PHE A 193 -11.61 -5.94 -1.07
N THR A 194 -12.25 -6.94 -1.68
CA THR A 194 -13.72 -7.03 -1.73
C THR A 194 -14.32 -7.11 -0.34
N ARG A 195 -13.78 -7.98 0.53
CA ARG A 195 -14.22 -8.09 1.93
C ARG A 195 -14.04 -6.77 2.69
N LEU A 196 -12.94 -6.06 2.48
CA LEU A 196 -12.71 -4.75 3.08
C LEU A 196 -13.75 -3.72 2.60
N GLN A 197 -14.11 -3.72 1.32
CA GLN A 197 -15.16 -2.83 0.82
C GLN A 197 -16.54 -3.12 1.44
N GLU A 198 -16.91 -4.40 1.56
CA GLU A 198 -18.14 -4.83 2.24
C GLU A 198 -18.13 -4.42 3.72
N TYR A 199 -16.97 -4.59 4.38
CA TYR A 199 -16.77 -4.19 5.76
C TYR A 199 -16.95 -2.67 5.94
N LEU A 200 -16.31 -1.86 5.10
CA LEU A 200 -16.46 -0.40 5.12
C LEU A 200 -17.89 0.05 4.84
N ALA A 201 -18.60 -0.62 3.94
CA ALA A 201 -20.01 -0.36 3.69
C ALA A 201 -20.87 -0.64 4.94
N SER A 202 -20.55 -1.70 5.70
CA SER A 202 -21.24 -2.01 6.97
C SER A 202 -20.97 -0.99 8.07
N CYS A 203 -19.90 -0.20 7.97
CA CYS A 203 -19.54 0.84 8.93
C CYS A 203 -20.27 2.18 8.66
N GLN A 204 -20.87 2.35 7.49
CA GLN A 204 -21.63 3.56 7.18
C GLN A 204 -22.99 3.55 7.90
N PRO A 205 -23.45 4.69 8.46
CA PRO A 205 -24.77 4.76 9.05
C PRO A 205 -25.84 4.43 8.00
N ARG A 206 -26.75 3.51 8.32
CA ARG A 206 -27.94 3.21 7.50
C ARG A 206 -28.85 4.45 7.49
N GLY A 207 -28.67 5.36 6.52
CA GLY A 207 -29.55 6.52 6.46
C GLY A 207 -29.05 7.74 5.70
N SER A 208 -28.49 7.59 4.52
CA SER A 208 -28.41 8.69 3.56
C SER A 208 -28.69 8.17 2.15
N ARG A 209 -29.98 7.86 1.91
CA ARG A 209 -30.45 7.94 0.53
C ARG A 209 -30.38 9.41 0.14
N PRO A 210 -29.73 9.79 -0.98
CA PRO A 210 -29.89 11.12 -1.52
C PRO A 210 -31.37 11.32 -1.82
N SER A 211 -31.99 12.30 -1.19
CA SER A 211 -33.31 12.77 -1.58
C SER A 211 -33.22 13.24 -3.02
N SER A 212 -33.91 12.51 -3.89
CA SER A 212 -34.20 12.96 -5.26
C SER A 212 -35.02 14.24 -5.17
N VAL A 213 -34.48 15.35 -5.62
CA VAL A 213 -35.23 16.55 -6.07
C VAL A 213 -34.86 16.78 -7.52
#